data_a93511247a6bd14f447ab60b86aec79e
#
_entry.id   a93511247a6bd14f447ab60b86aec79e
#
_cell.length_a   1.000
_cell.length_b   1.000
_cell.length_c   1.000
_cell.angle_alpha   90.00
_cell.angle_beta   90.00
_cell.angle_gamma   90.00
#
_symmetry.space_group_name_H-M   'P 1'
#
loop_
_entity.id
_entity.type
_entity.pdbx_description
1 polymer ?
#
loop_
_entity_poly.entity_id
_entity_poly.type
_entity_poly.pdbx_seq_one_letter_code
_entity_poly.pdbx_strand_id
1 'polypeptide(L)'
;KTYYMPEKEELLRYEDPHFYEMTPQLEKLADYVRKTYTKNEEKIKEFLDDTMFAVQLNGSFQDHIHIFEGFGFAIKTQKQLRQISELLMKVTNYTRMWVNRGYTPLEYTAQLEAEAHLEHPTLKVGRNDPCPCGSGKKYKKCCGA
;
A
#
# COMPACT_ATOMS: atom_id res chain seq x y z
N LYS A 1 -20.05 0.56 0.78
CA LYS A 1 -18.63 0.94 0.58
C LYS A 1 -18.38 2.24 1.32
N THR A 2 -17.66 2.18 2.44
CA THR A 2 -17.38 3.33 3.31
C THR A 2 -16.10 4.04 2.87
N TYR A 3 -16.05 5.36 3.12
CA TYR A 3 -14.83 6.15 3.02
C TYR A 3 -14.16 6.22 4.39
N TYR A 4 -12.84 6.32 4.41
CA TYR A 4 -12.14 6.70 5.62
C TYR A 4 -12.52 8.15 5.99
N MET A 5 -12.98 8.35 7.22
CA MET A 5 -13.39 9.65 7.73
C MET A 5 -12.53 9.97 8.95
N PRO A 6 -11.47 10.77 8.78
CA PRO A 6 -10.66 11.22 9.91
C PRO A 6 -11.42 12.25 10.75
N GLU A 7 -10.89 12.56 11.92
CA GLU A 7 -11.38 13.68 12.73
C GLU A 7 -11.22 15.00 11.98
N LYS A 8 -12.05 15.98 12.30
CA LYS A 8 -12.11 17.26 11.58
C LYS A 8 -10.75 17.97 11.52
N GLU A 9 -10.03 17.96 12.62
CA GLU A 9 -8.71 18.61 12.74
C GLU A 9 -7.67 17.94 11.83
N GLU A 10 -7.74 16.63 11.66
CA GLU A 10 -6.89 15.88 10.74
C GLU A 10 -7.28 16.20 9.29
N LEU A 11 -8.59 16.24 9.00
CA LEU A 11 -9.10 16.52 7.66
C LEU A 11 -8.69 17.93 7.18
N LEU A 12 -8.68 18.93 8.06
CA LEU A 12 -8.31 20.31 7.73
C LEU A 12 -6.85 20.44 7.29
N ARG A 13 -5.95 19.53 7.67
CA ARG A 13 -4.56 19.54 7.19
C ARG A 13 -4.46 19.27 5.69
N TYR A 14 -5.41 18.54 5.14
CA TYR A 14 -5.48 18.23 3.71
C TYR A 14 -6.05 19.37 2.85
N GLU A 15 -6.35 20.54 3.43
CA GLU A 15 -6.60 21.77 2.67
C GLU A 15 -5.33 22.27 1.95
N ASP A 16 -4.15 21.97 2.52
CA ASP A 16 -2.87 22.20 1.83
C ASP A 16 -2.64 21.08 0.79
N PRO A 17 -2.61 21.39 -0.51
CA PRO A 17 -2.41 20.40 -1.56
C PRO A 17 -1.03 19.69 -1.50
N HIS A 18 -0.09 20.27 -0.75
CA HIS A 18 1.25 19.70 -0.54
C HIS A 18 1.36 18.94 0.78
N PHE A 19 0.26 18.85 1.54
CA PHE A 19 0.26 18.13 2.80
C PHE A 19 0.25 16.62 2.57
N TYR A 20 1.13 15.93 3.26
CA TYR A 20 1.10 14.49 3.45
C TYR A 20 1.53 14.13 4.88
N GLU A 21 1.06 13.02 5.38
CA GLU A 21 1.46 12.54 6.69
C GLU A 21 2.90 12.01 6.66
N MET A 22 3.73 12.52 7.57
CA MET A 22 5.06 11.96 7.80
C MET A 22 4.92 10.66 8.59
N THR A 23 4.69 9.57 7.88
CA THR A 23 4.60 8.24 8.50
C THR A 23 5.98 7.75 8.93
N PRO A 24 6.06 6.83 9.93
CA PRO A 24 7.34 6.21 10.30
C PRO A 24 8.06 5.50 9.16
N GLN A 25 7.31 5.04 8.16
CA GLN A 25 7.85 4.41 6.96
C GLN A 25 8.50 5.44 6.03
N LEU A 26 7.83 6.58 5.86
CA LEU A 26 8.39 7.69 5.07
C LEU A 26 9.64 8.28 5.72
N GLU A 27 9.64 8.40 7.05
CA GLU A 27 10.81 8.86 7.80
C GLU A 27 12.01 7.91 7.64
N LYS A 28 11.77 6.58 7.61
CA LYS A 28 12.83 5.60 7.30
C LYS A 28 13.39 5.76 5.89
N LEU A 29 12.57 6.12 4.93
CA LEU A 29 13.04 6.43 3.57
C LEU A 29 13.88 7.72 3.57
N ALA A 30 13.44 8.76 4.26
CA ALA A 30 14.20 10.01 4.43
C ALA A 30 15.55 9.74 5.09
N ASP A 31 15.59 8.96 6.16
CA ASP A 31 16.81 8.55 6.84
C ASP A 31 17.77 7.76 5.95
N TYR A 32 17.24 6.88 5.13
CA TYR A 32 18.03 6.13 4.16
C TYR A 32 18.70 7.09 3.16
N VAL A 33 17.93 8.02 2.60
CA VAL A 33 18.44 9.04 1.66
C VAL A 33 19.48 9.92 2.34
N ARG A 34 19.20 10.38 3.55
CA ARG A 34 20.10 11.21 4.36
C ARG A 34 21.44 10.53 4.63
N LYS A 35 21.44 9.24 4.89
CA LYS A 35 22.64 8.45 5.17
C LYS A 35 23.42 8.06 3.92
N THR A 36 22.72 7.85 2.81
CA THR A 36 23.30 7.24 1.62
C THR A 36 23.70 8.26 0.56
N TYR A 37 22.91 9.34 0.39
CA TYR A 37 23.04 10.23 -0.76
C TYR A 37 23.34 11.68 -0.42
N THR A 38 22.60 12.29 0.48
CA THR A 38 22.76 13.72 0.79
C THR A 38 22.32 14.07 2.21
N LYS A 39 22.95 15.07 2.78
CA LYS A 39 22.55 15.68 4.07
C LYS A 39 21.81 17.01 3.89
N ASN A 40 21.53 17.40 2.67
CA ASN A 40 20.76 18.60 2.38
C ASN A 40 19.27 18.32 2.64
N GLU A 41 18.74 18.87 3.73
CA GLU A 41 17.35 18.63 4.16
C GLU A 41 16.31 19.19 3.17
N GLU A 42 16.63 20.30 2.49
CA GLU A 42 15.75 20.86 1.45
C GLU A 42 15.63 19.90 0.27
N LYS A 43 16.75 19.36 -0.20
CA LYS A 43 16.77 18.36 -1.27
C LYS A 43 16.06 17.06 -0.86
N ILE A 44 16.19 16.65 0.40
CA ILE A 44 15.47 15.49 0.93
C ILE A 44 13.96 15.77 0.92
N LYS A 45 13.55 16.96 1.37
CA LYS A 45 12.13 17.34 1.36
C LYS A 45 11.55 17.31 -0.04
N GLU A 46 12.19 17.94 -1.03
CA GLU A 46 11.77 17.92 -2.44
C GLU A 46 11.65 16.49 -2.97
N PHE A 47 12.62 15.63 -2.66
CA PHE A 47 12.59 14.22 -3.02
C PHE A 47 11.37 13.49 -2.41
N LEU A 48 11.04 13.77 -1.15
CA LEU A 48 9.87 13.18 -0.49
C LEU A 48 8.58 13.72 -1.08
N ASP A 49 8.51 15.00 -1.41
CA ASP A 49 7.35 15.63 -2.05
C ASP A 49 7.04 14.94 -3.39
N ASP A 50 8.04 14.75 -4.25
CA ASP A 50 7.89 14.04 -5.53
C ASP A 50 7.53 12.56 -5.34
N THR A 51 8.15 11.90 -4.36
CA THR A 51 7.86 10.50 -4.02
C THR A 51 6.41 10.34 -3.57
N MET A 52 5.93 11.21 -2.69
CA MET A 52 4.56 11.16 -2.19
C MET A 52 3.54 11.51 -3.27
N PHE A 53 3.87 12.44 -4.16
CA PHE A 53 3.05 12.74 -5.34
C PHE A 53 2.90 11.50 -6.24
N ALA A 54 4.00 10.80 -6.53
CA ALA A 54 3.96 9.55 -7.30
C ALA A 54 3.13 8.46 -6.59
N VAL A 55 3.25 8.32 -5.28
CA VAL A 55 2.42 7.38 -4.50
C VAL A 55 0.94 7.72 -4.64
N GLN A 56 0.54 8.99 -4.52
CA GLN A 56 -0.87 9.40 -4.64
C GLN A 56 -1.43 9.16 -6.05
N LEU A 57 -0.61 9.24 -7.07
CA LEU A 57 -0.96 8.90 -8.46
C LEU A 57 -0.93 7.39 -8.76
N ASN A 58 -0.67 6.56 -7.74
CA ASN A 58 -0.49 5.11 -7.91
C ASN A 58 0.62 4.79 -8.93
N GLY A 59 1.72 5.57 -8.87
CA GLY A 59 2.88 5.42 -9.72
C GLY A 59 3.53 4.05 -9.62
N SER A 60 4.10 3.60 -10.72
CA SER A 60 4.83 2.33 -10.79
C SER A 60 6.16 2.40 -10.02
N PHE A 61 6.74 1.23 -9.74
CA PHE A 61 8.09 1.19 -9.17
C PHE A 61 9.12 1.91 -10.05
N GLN A 62 8.97 1.85 -11.38
CA GLN A 62 9.85 2.54 -12.31
C GLN A 62 9.77 4.06 -12.19
N ASP A 63 8.58 4.60 -11.93
CA ASP A 63 8.40 6.05 -11.71
C ASP A 63 9.19 6.50 -10.47
N HIS A 64 9.16 5.73 -9.40
CA HIS A 64 9.97 6.01 -8.22
C HIS A 64 11.48 5.93 -8.48
N ILE A 65 11.94 4.96 -9.29
CA ILE A 65 13.35 4.88 -9.69
C ILE A 65 13.77 6.13 -10.49
N HIS A 66 12.93 6.60 -11.41
CA HIS A 66 13.18 7.84 -12.15
C HIS A 66 13.29 9.07 -11.23
N ILE A 67 12.51 9.12 -10.13
CA ILE A 67 12.66 10.18 -9.13
C ILE A 67 14.05 10.11 -8.48
N PHE A 68 14.50 8.92 -8.04
CA PHE A 68 15.86 8.76 -7.52
C PHE A 68 16.93 9.25 -8.49
N GLU A 69 16.83 8.86 -9.75
CA GLU A 69 17.75 9.28 -10.81
C GLU A 69 17.69 10.79 -11.05
N GLY A 70 16.50 11.38 -11.08
CA GLY A 70 16.30 12.83 -11.26
C GLY A 70 16.97 13.66 -10.16
N PHE A 71 17.00 13.16 -8.92
CA PHE A 71 17.73 13.77 -7.82
C PHE A 71 19.23 13.46 -7.82
N GLY A 72 19.71 12.64 -8.76
CA GLY A 72 21.11 12.20 -8.81
C GLY A 72 21.45 11.14 -7.76
N PHE A 73 20.44 10.44 -7.23
CA PHE A 73 20.62 9.36 -6.27
C PHE A 73 20.87 8.04 -6.99
N ALA A 74 22.11 7.82 -7.43
CA ALA A 74 22.48 6.66 -8.21
C ALA A 74 22.35 5.33 -7.44
N ILE A 75 21.63 4.39 -8.02
CA ILE A 75 21.48 3.03 -7.50
C ILE A 75 22.55 2.16 -8.14
N LYS A 76 23.60 1.82 -7.39
CA LYS A 76 24.81 1.16 -7.91
C LYS A 76 24.83 -0.35 -7.72
N THR A 77 24.01 -0.89 -6.83
CA THR A 77 24.06 -2.30 -6.47
C THR A 77 22.66 -2.90 -6.35
N GLN A 78 22.56 -4.20 -6.59
CA GLN A 78 21.29 -4.94 -6.37
C GLN A 78 20.84 -4.87 -4.90
N LYS A 79 21.78 -4.79 -3.95
CA LYS A 79 21.46 -4.64 -2.54
C LYS A 79 20.75 -3.30 -2.28
N GLN A 80 21.25 -2.20 -2.85
CA GLN A 80 20.60 -0.89 -2.76
C GLN A 80 19.21 -0.90 -3.40
N LEU A 81 19.10 -1.49 -4.60
CA LEU A 81 17.81 -1.61 -5.29
C LEU A 81 16.77 -2.36 -4.43
N ARG A 82 17.17 -3.47 -3.82
CA ARG A 82 16.29 -4.24 -2.92
C ARG A 82 15.87 -3.42 -1.69
N GLN A 83 16.81 -2.73 -1.06
CA GLN A 83 16.50 -1.87 0.09
C GLN A 83 15.53 -0.74 -0.26
N ILE A 84 15.75 -0.09 -1.40
CA ILE A 84 14.88 0.98 -1.90
C ILE A 84 13.48 0.41 -2.20
N SER A 85 13.40 -0.75 -2.87
CA SER A 85 12.13 -1.42 -3.14
C SER A 85 11.34 -1.72 -1.87
N GLU A 86 11.99 -2.24 -0.84
CA GLU A 86 11.36 -2.54 0.44
C GLU A 86 10.88 -1.28 1.16
N LEU A 87 11.66 -0.19 1.12
CA LEU A 87 11.28 1.08 1.72
C LEU A 87 10.09 1.71 0.99
N LEU A 88 10.13 1.78 -0.34
CA LEU A 88 9.04 2.32 -1.16
C LEU A 88 7.75 1.50 -1.00
N MET A 89 7.84 0.18 -1.00
CA MET A 89 6.68 -0.69 -0.77
C MET A 89 6.04 -0.40 0.60
N LYS A 90 6.86 -0.23 1.65
CA LYS A 90 6.35 0.13 2.97
C LYS A 90 5.72 1.52 2.98
N VAL A 91 6.35 2.52 2.35
CA VAL A 91 5.77 3.86 2.22
C VAL A 91 4.41 3.78 1.54
N THR A 92 4.30 3.13 0.39
CA THR A 92 3.03 2.98 -0.34
C THR A 92 1.98 2.26 0.49
N ASN A 93 2.33 1.14 1.12
CA ASN A 93 1.38 0.33 1.88
C ASN A 93 0.80 1.03 3.13
N TYR A 94 1.50 2.00 3.67
CA TYR A 94 1.08 2.76 4.85
C TYR A 94 0.66 4.21 4.55
N THR A 95 0.60 4.59 3.28
CA THR A 95 0.13 5.91 2.85
C THR A 95 -1.37 5.86 2.54
N ARG A 96 -2.14 6.83 3.06
CA ARG A 96 -3.54 7.01 2.71
C ARG A 96 -3.66 7.50 1.27
N MET A 97 -4.49 6.85 0.48
CA MET A 97 -4.62 7.13 -0.95
C MET A 97 -6.06 7.42 -1.34
N TRP A 98 -6.27 8.45 -2.16
CA TRP A 98 -7.59 8.81 -2.67
C TRP A 98 -8.24 7.67 -3.47
N VAL A 99 -7.47 6.94 -4.28
CA VAL A 99 -7.95 5.79 -5.05
C VAL A 99 -8.51 4.68 -4.15
N ASN A 100 -8.03 4.58 -2.92
CA ASN A 100 -8.47 3.65 -1.90
C ASN A 100 -9.51 4.26 -0.94
N ARG A 101 -10.15 5.36 -1.32
CA ARG A 101 -11.16 6.07 -0.49
C ARG A 101 -10.61 6.57 0.85
N GLY A 102 -9.36 7.01 0.86
CA GLY A 102 -8.67 7.49 2.04
C GLY A 102 -8.10 6.39 2.94
N TYR A 103 -8.28 5.12 2.59
CA TYR A 103 -7.60 4.02 3.28
C TYR A 103 -6.18 3.81 2.75
N THR A 104 -5.32 3.27 3.59
CA THR A 104 -4.04 2.73 3.11
C THR A 104 -4.29 1.46 2.28
N PRO A 105 -3.37 1.06 1.38
CA PRO A 105 -3.50 -0.19 0.64
C PRO A 105 -3.72 -1.41 1.54
N LEU A 106 -3.04 -1.48 2.68
CA LEU A 106 -3.23 -2.57 3.64
C LEU A 106 -4.63 -2.59 4.26
N GLU A 107 -5.13 -1.44 4.72
CA GLU A 107 -6.49 -1.33 5.28
C GLU A 107 -7.54 -1.66 4.21
N TYR A 108 -7.34 -1.17 2.99
CA TYR A 108 -8.28 -1.40 1.88
C TYR A 108 -8.35 -2.87 1.47
N THR A 109 -7.19 -3.55 1.39
CA THR A 109 -7.14 -4.99 1.11
C THR A 109 -7.85 -5.80 2.19
N ALA A 110 -7.59 -5.48 3.47
CA ALA A 110 -8.26 -6.15 4.58
C ALA A 110 -9.78 -5.98 4.55
N GLN A 111 -10.28 -4.80 4.14
CA GLN A 111 -11.72 -4.60 3.97
C GLN A 111 -12.31 -5.44 2.83
N LEU A 112 -11.61 -5.51 1.68
CA LEU A 112 -12.05 -6.33 0.55
C LEU A 112 -12.11 -7.82 0.92
N GLU A 113 -11.12 -8.31 1.66
CA GLU A 113 -11.09 -9.69 2.16
C GLU A 113 -12.24 -9.95 3.13
N ALA A 114 -12.54 -9.02 4.03
CA ALA A 114 -13.65 -9.13 4.96
C ALA A 114 -15.01 -9.12 4.24
N GLU A 115 -15.19 -8.24 3.25
CA GLU A 115 -16.39 -8.19 2.41
C GLU A 115 -16.56 -9.51 1.61
N ALA A 116 -15.49 -10.00 0.99
CA ALA A 116 -15.49 -11.28 0.27
C ALA A 116 -15.86 -12.47 1.17
N HIS A 117 -15.42 -12.44 2.42
CA HIS A 117 -15.76 -13.47 3.41
C HIS A 117 -17.25 -13.43 3.80
N LEU A 118 -17.86 -12.24 3.81
CA LEU A 118 -19.30 -12.07 4.08
C LEU A 118 -20.16 -12.51 2.89
N GLU A 119 -19.71 -12.21 1.65
CA GLU A 119 -20.43 -12.60 0.43
C GLU A 119 -20.30 -14.10 0.11
N HIS A 120 -19.16 -14.68 0.45
CA HIS A 120 -18.88 -16.10 0.29
C HIS A 120 -18.36 -16.70 1.61
N PRO A 121 -19.24 -16.87 2.62
CA PRO A 121 -18.80 -17.59 3.81
C PRO A 121 -18.30 -18.96 3.35
N THR A 122 -17.05 -19.26 3.62
CA THR A 122 -16.50 -20.60 3.40
C THR A 122 -17.31 -21.55 4.26
N LEU A 123 -18.36 -22.11 3.67
CA LEU A 123 -19.06 -23.23 4.28
C LEU A 123 -17.99 -24.29 4.48
N LYS A 124 -17.61 -24.53 5.75
CA LYS A 124 -16.79 -25.68 6.12
C LYS A 124 -17.65 -26.91 5.87
N VAL A 125 -17.75 -27.29 4.59
CA VAL A 125 -18.49 -28.48 4.18
C VAL A 125 -17.68 -29.69 4.61
N GLY A 126 -18.21 -30.44 5.54
CA GLY A 126 -17.62 -31.69 5.94
C GLY A 126 -17.58 -32.66 4.75
N ARG A 127 -16.56 -33.50 4.69
CA ARG A 127 -16.34 -34.46 3.60
C ARG A 127 -17.56 -35.33 3.31
N ASN A 128 -18.42 -35.57 4.30
CA ASN A 128 -19.64 -36.37 4.21
C ASN A 128 -20.95 -35.56 4.09
N ASP A 129 -20.88 -34.23 4.17
CA ASP A 129 -22.04 -33.37 4.09
C ASP A 129 -22.62 -33.32 2.66
N PRO A 130 -23.91 -32.96 2.49
CA PRO A 130 -24.49 -32.72 1.15
C PRO A 130 -23.66 -31.66 0.41
N CYS A 131 -23.39 -31.93 -0.88
CA CYS A 131 -22.63 -30.98 -1.68
C CYS A 131 -23.44 -29.68 -1.90
N PRO A 132 -22.85 -28.51 -1.64
CA PRO A 132 -23.54 -27.21 -1.78
C PRO A 132 -23.92 -26.87 -3.22
N CYS A 133 -23.41 -27.62 -4.21
CA CYS A 133 -23.79 -27.45 -5.62
C CYS A 133 -25.22 -27.92 -5.91
N GLY A 134 -25.97 -28.49 -4.94
CA GLY A 134 -27.35 -28.95 -5.11
C GLY A 134 -27.49 -30.31 -5.79
N SER A 135 -26.40 -31.05 -6.07
CA SER A 135 -26.40 -32.34 -6.72
C SER A 135 -26.98 -33.48 -5.89
N GLY A 136 -27.27 -33.28 -4.60
CA GLY A 136 -27.70 -34.30 -3.65
C GLY A 136 -26.62 -35.33 -3.28
N LYS A 137 -25.43 -35.25 -3.85
CA LYS A 137 -24.29 -36.13 -3.53
C LYS A 137 -23.50 -35.61 -2.34
N LYS A 138 -22.78 -36.51 -1.64
CA LYS A 138 -21.83 -36.09 -0.60
C LYS A 138 -20.69 -35.29 -1.22
N TYR A 139 -20.21 -34.26 -0.51
CA TYR A 139 -19.17 -33.35 -0.97
C TYR A 139 -17.95 -34.07 -1.54
N LYS A 140 -17.42 -35.10 -0.83
CA LYS A 140 -16.29 -35.96 -1.27
C LYS A 140 -16.53 -36.76 -2.55
N LYS A 141 -17.77 -36.87 -3.03
CA LYS A 141 -18.15 -37.58 -4.27
C LYS A 141 -18.66 -36.64 -5.35
N CYS A 142 -18.43 -35.35 -5.19
CA CYS A 142 -18.87 -34.28 -6.09
C CYS A 142 -17.76 -33.20 -6.20
N CYS A 143 -17.97 -32.01 -5.64
CA CYS A 143 -17.05 -30.89 -5.77
C CYS A 143 -15.78 -31.03 -4.88
N GLY A 144 -15.76 -31.95 -3.94
CA GLY A 144 -14.62 -32.25 -3.06
C GLY A 144 -13.87 -33.55 -3.43
N ALA A 145 -14.05 -34.05 -4.66
CA ALA A 145 -13.35 -35.25 -5.14
C ALA A 145 -11.94 -34.93 -5.64
#